data_813a8d9e4520bfe66626dcda6a516360
#
_entry.id   813a8d9e4520bfe66626dcda6a516360
#
_cell.length_a   1.000
_cell.length_b   1.000
_cell.length_c   1.000
_cell.angle_alpha   90.00
_cell.angle_beta   90.00
_cell.angle_gamma   90.00
#
_symmetry.space_group_name_H-M   'P 1'
#
loop_
_entity.id
_entity.type
_entity.pdbx_description
1 polymer ?
#
loop_
_entity_poly.entity_id
_entity_poly.type
_entity_poly.pdbx_seq_one_letter_code
_entity_poly.pdbx_strand_id
1 'polypeptide(L)'
;MDMIKTEGLTKVYEGVKAVDSLSFTVGKGEVFGFIGPNGAGKTTTIGMMVGLIEPSAGKCLVKDVDVTRNPMEAKRITGYLPDGVGFYSVLTAKQNLKYFSKFYEMKDSDADKRISWLLQYVGLEKVEKPVGSYSRGMKQRLGLAQALLNDPEVIFLDEPTNGLDPQGVIQFRKIIKELAGNGKTIFFSSHILDEVRHVCSTIGIISGGKIIAQGSPDEVRRKMLKDSNVTITVKVPGSMPKLEDSRIVTAQYNGSSAVFTASEDIRGSLSEELFRKGVWVRELTLEEKTLEDIFLETLYGGA
;
A
#
# COMPACT_ATOMS: atom_id res chain seq x y z
N MET A 1 8.44 -17.30 -10.33
CA MET A 1 7.70 -18.21 -9.42
C MET A 1 6.77 -17.33 -8.59
N ASP A 2 5.49 -17.62 -8.64
CA ASP A 2 4.48 -16.89 -7.90
C ASP A 2 4.50 -17.36 -6.45
N MET A 3 4.60 -16.42 -5.53
CA MET A 3 4.57 -16.72 -4.09
C MET A 3 3.18 -16.53 -3.50
N ILE A 4 2.37 -15.64 -4.08
CA ILE A 4 0.95 -15.49 -3.76
C ILE A 4 0.19 -15.51 -5.06
N LYS A 5 -0.90 -16.26 -5.13
CA LYS A 5 -1.81 -16.31 -6.26
C LYS A 5 -3.25 -16.37 -5.76
N THR A 6 -4.09 -15.46 -6.23
CA THR A 6 -5.53 -15.49 -5.97
C THR A 6 -6.29 -15.71 -7.28
N GLU A 7 -7.34 -16.53 -7.24
CA GLU A 7 -8.17 -16.85 -8.40
C GLU A 7 -9.66 -16.68 -8.01
N GLY A 8 -10.26 -15.56 -8.46
CA GLY A 8 -11.66 -15.26 -8.19
C GLY A 8 -12.00 -15.15 -6.70
N LEU A 9 -11.02 -14.75 -5.87
CA LEU A 9 -11.17 -14.72 -4.41
C LEU A 9 -12.31 -13.79 -4.00
N THR A 10 -13.31 -14.33 -3.30
CA THR A 10 -14.55 -13.62 -2.99
C THR A 10 -14.95 -13.86 -1.54
N LYS A 11 -15.42 -12.80 -0.86
CA LYS A 11 -16.04 -12.90 0.46
C LYS A 11 -17.34 -12.12 0.52
N VAL A 12 -18.38 -12.81 0.97
CA VAL A 12 -19.73 -12.25 1.16
C VAL A 12 -20.06 -12.29 2.65
N TYR A 13 -20.51 -11.18 3.20
CA TYR A 13 -21.07 -11.07 4.55
C TYR A 13 -22.51 -10.55 4.43
N GLU A 14 -23.47 -11.30 4.92
CA GLU A 14 -24.89 -10.89 4.95
C GLU A 14 -25.41 -10.35 3.61
N GLY A 15 -24.99 -10.99 2.50
CA GLY A 15 -25.37 -10.60 1.13
C GLY A 15 -24.50 -9.50 0.52
N VAL A 16 -23.62 -8.86 1.28
CA VAL A 16 -22.72 -7.81 0.78
C VAL A 16 -21.35 -8.42 0.44
N LYS A 17 -20.89 -8.17 -0.78
CA LYS A 17 -19.54 -8.59 -1.21
C LYS A 17 -18.49 -7.63 -0.64
N ALA A 18 -17.82 -8.04 0.43
CA ALA A 18 -16.68 -7.31 0.96
C ALA A 18 -15.43 -7.46 0.07
N VAL A 19 -15.33 -8.59 -0.64
CA VAL A 19 -14.30 -8.88 -1.65
C VAL A 19 -15.01 -9.57 -2.82
N ASP A 20 -14.78 -9.09 -4.05
CA ASP A 20 -15.47 -9.56 -5.26
C ASP A 20 -14.48 -9.97 -6.35
N SER A 21 -14.27 -11.29 -6.48
CA SER A 21 -13.56 -11.95 -7.57
C SER A 21 -12.12 -11.45 -7.79
N LEU A 22 -11.35 -11.24 -6.70
CA LEU A 22 -9.97 -10.80 -6.82
C LEU A 22 -9.08 -11.87 -7.44
N SER A 23 -8.35 -11.49 -8.50
CA SER A 23 -7.37 -12.35 -9.17
C SER A 23 -6.10 -11.55 -9.42
N PHE A 24 -5.01 -11.94 -8.76
CA PHE A 24 -3.69 -11.33 -8.91
C PHE A 24 -2.59 -12.30 -8.48
N THR A 25 -1.35 -11.99 -8.85
CA THR A 25 -0.16 -12.74 -8.46
C THR A 25 0.87 -11.81 -7.83
N VAL A 26 1.70 -12.37 -6.93
CA VAL A 26 2.86 -11.69 -6.33
C VAL A 26 4.06 -12.61 -6.49
N GLY A 27 5.12 -12.10 -7.12
CA GLY A 27 6.34 -12.83 -7.40
C GLY A 27 7.25 -12.99 -6.17
N LYS A 28 8.23 -13.89 -6.30
CA LYS A 28 9.24 -14.11 -5.25
C LYS A 28 10.11 -12.86 -5.03
N GLY A 29 10.29 -12.46 -3.77
CA GLY A 29 11.07 -11.28 -3.38
C GLY A 29 10.40 -9.94 -3.70
N GLU A 30 9.16 -9.97 -4.17
CA GLU A 30 8.37 -8.78 -4.48
C GLU A 30 7.78 -8.15 -3.22
N VAL A 31 7.73 -6.82 -3.19
CA VAL A 31 6.92 -6.06 -2.25
C VAL A 31 5.69 -5.56 -2.98
N PHE A 32 4.55 -6.17 -2.69
CA PHE A 32 3.26 -5.83 -3.28
C PHE A 32 2.47 -4.92 -2.33
N GLY A 33 2.15 -3.72 -2.79
CA GLY A 33 1.32 -2.75 -2.07
C GLY A 33 -0.15 -2.89 -2.41
N PHE A 34 -1.01 -3.10 -1.41
CA PHE A 34 -2.45 -3.23 -1.58
C PHE A 34 -3.15 -2.02 -0.98
N ILE A 35 -3.57 -1.07 -1.84
CA ILE A 35 -3.99 0.26 -1.45
C ILE A 35 -5.49 0.43 -1.64
N GLY A 36 -6.15 1.04 -0.66
CA GLY A 36 -7.57 1.38 -0.78
C GLY A 36 -8.11 2.06 0.47
N PRO A 37 -9.29 2.67 0.40
CA PRO A 37 -9.93 3.31 1.54
C PRO A 37 -10.28 2.29 2.64
N ASN A 38 -10.66 2.81 3.80
CA ASN A 38 -11.21 1.98 4.85
C ASN A 38 -12.52 1.33 4.35
N GLY A 39 -12.69 0.04 4.66
CA GLY A 39 -13.84 -0.74 4.16
C GLY A 39 -13.71 -1.27 2.71
N ALA A 40 -12.62 -0.99 1.99
CA ALA A 40 -12.43 -1.50 0.63
C ALA A 40 -12.24 -3.02 0.51
N GLY A 41 -12.04 -3.73 1.63
CA GLY A 41 -11.83 -5.18 1.65
C GLY A 41 -10.39 -5.61 1.91
N LYS A 42 -9.46 -4.70 2.25
CA LYS A 42 -8.03 -5.01 2.46
C LYS A 42 -7.79 -6.08 3.54
N THR A 43 -8.23 -5.81 4.77
CA THR A 43 -8.09 -6.74 5.91
C THR A 43 -8.81 -8.08 5.65
N THR A 44 -9.98 -8.05 5.01
CA THR A 44 -10.71 -9.27 4.63
C THR A 44 -9.89 -10.09 3.62
N THR A 45 -9.29 -9.44 2.63
CA THR A 45 -8.43 -10.10 1.63
C THR A 45 -7.22 -10.75 2.30
N ILE A 46 -6.50 -10.00 3.16
CA ILE A 46 -5.37 -10.55 3.92
C ILE A 46 -5.83 -11.71 4.81
N GLY A 47 -6.95 -11.54 5.51
CA GLY A 47 -7.50 -12.60 6.37
C GLY A 47 -7.78 -13.91 5.64
N MET A 48 -8.23 -13.84 4.38
CA MET A 48 -8.39 -15.02 3.51
C MET A 48 -7.03 -15.60 3.09
N MET A 49 -6.05 -14.74 2.75
CA MET A 49 -4.72 -15.18 2.32
C MET A 49 -3.87 -15.80 3.45
N VAL A 50 -4.15 -15.46 4.70
CA VAL A 50 -3.48 -16.07 5.87
C VAL A 50 -4.28 -17.20 6.52
N GLY A 51 -5.44 -17.55 5.95
CA GLY A 51 -6.30 -18.64 6.46
C GLY A 51 -6.98 -18.33 7.78
N LEU A 52 -7.31 -17.07 8.05
CA LEU A 52 -8.13 -16.63 9.18
C LEU A 52 -9.59 -16.45 8.79
N ILE A 53 -9.85 -16.19 7.52
CA ILE A 53 -11.20 -16.02 6.96
C ILE A 53 -11.35 -17.02 5.81
N GLU A 54 -12.40 -17.83 5.84
CA GLU A 54 -12.74 -18.72 4.75
C GLU A 54 -13.39 -17.93 3.61
N PRO A 55 -12.90 -18.05 2.35
CA PRO A 55 -13.51 -17.41 1.21
C PRO A 55 -14.90 -18.00 0.92
N SER A 56 -15.83 -17.17 0.43
CA SER A 56 -17.14 -17.61 -0.04
C SER A 56 -17.06 -18.26 -1.43
N ALA A 57 -16.06 -17.87 -2.24
CA ALA A 57 -15.74 -18.45 -3.54
C ALA A 57 -14.30 -18.13 -3.93
N GLY A 58 -13.78 -18.84 -4.92
CA GLY A 58 -12.40 -18.70 -5.39
C GLY A 58 -11.40 -19.38 -4.47
N LYS A 59 -10.11 -19.13 -4.66
CA LYS A 59 -9.04 -19.71 -3.86
C LYS A 59 -7.84 -18.78 -3.75
N CYS A 60 -7.03 -19.02 -2.73
CA CYS A 60 -5.72 -18.40 -2.55
C CYS A 60 -4.66 -19.48 -2.40
N LEU A 61 -3.57 -19.35 -3.14
CA LEU A 61 -2.38 -20.18 -3.05
C LEU A 61 -1.22 -19.34 -2.51
N VAL A 62 -0.50 -19.88 -1.54
CA VAL A 62 0.77 -19.32 -1.05
C VAL A 62 1.84 -20.37 -1.30
N LYS A 63 2.80 -20.07 -2.18
CA LYS A 63 3.83 -21.02 -2.63
C LYS A 63 3.22 -22.37 -3.05
N ASP A 64 2.19 -22.31 -3.91
CA ASP A 64 1.39 -23.45 -4.40
C ASP A 64 0.56 -24.19 -3.33
N VAL A 65 0.64 -23.80 -2.06
CA VAL A 65 -0.20 -24.34 -0.97
C VAL A 65 -1.57 -23.66 -0.99
N ASP A 66 -2.63 -24.44 -1.18
CA ASP A 66 -4.01 -23.94 -1.07
C ASP A 66 -4.33 -23.61 0.40
N VAL A 67 -4.47 -22.31 0.70
CA VAL A 67 -4.64 -21.80 2.06
C VAL A 67 -5.91 -22.31 2.71
N THR A 68 -6.98 -22.51 1.94
CA THR A 68 -8.27 -22.98 2.48
C THR A 68 -8.20 -24.48 2.82
N ARG A 69 -7.53 -25.26 1.99
CA ARG A 69 -7.42 -26.72 2.20
C ARG A 69 -6.33 -27.09 3.19
N ASN A 70 -5.21 -26.35 3.19
CA ASN A 70 -4.02 -26.64 3.98
C ASN A 70 -3.58 -25.42 4.81
N PRO A 71 -4.44 -24.86 5.69
CA PRO A 71 -4.15 -23.61 6.40
C PRO A 71 -2.94 -23.72 7.34
N MET A 72 -2.68 -24.89 7.92
CA MET A 72 -1.54 -25.07 8.82
C MET A 72 -0.20 -25.09 8.06
N GLU A 73 -0.17 -25.66 6.87
CA GLU A 73 1.00 -25.64 6.00
C GLU A 73 1.29 -24.20 5.51
N ALA A 74 0.26 -23.48 5.07
CA ALA A 74 0.38 -22.08 4.71
C ALA A 74 0.92 -21.22 5.87
N LYS A 75 0.44 -21.41 7.09
CA LYS A 75 0.91 -20.69 8.29
C LYS A 75 2.37 -20.96 8.65
N ARG A 76 2.92 -22.12 8.30
CA ARG A 76 4.34 -22.44 8.53
C ARG A 76 5.28 -21.59 7.67
N ILE A 77 4.85 -21.21 6.47
CA ILE A 77 5.65 -20.43 5.51
C ILE A 77 5.28 -18.96 5.47
N THR A 78 4.28 -18.54 6.25
CA THR A 78 3.79 -17.16 6.30
C THR A 78 4.03 -16.52 7.66
N GLY A 79 4.25 -15.20 7.64
CA GLY A 79 4.18 -14.33 8.81
C GLY A 79 3.06 -13.32 8.63
N TYR A 80 2.37 -12.97 9.71
CA TYR A 80 1.27 -12.01 9.65
C TYR A 80 1.37 -10.98 10.76
N LEU A 81 1.32 -9.71 10.37
CA LEU A 81 1.18 -8.55 11.25
C LEU A 81 -0.18 -7.92 11.00
N PRO A 82 -1.17 -8.08 11.88
CA PRO A 82 -2.46 -7.41 11.80
C PRO A 82 -2.36 -5.92 12.19
N ASP A 83 -3.33 -5.08 11.77
CA ASP A 83 -3.44 -3.68 12.22
C ASP A 83 -3.51 -3.54 13.74
N GLY A 84 -4.20 -4.45 14.40
CA GLY A 84 -4.30 -4.53 15.87
C GLY A 84 -3.54 -5.73 16.43
N VAL A 85 -2.39 -5.52 17.06
CA VAL A 85 -1.57 -6.61 17.62
C VAL A 85 -2.03 -6.94 19.04
N GLY A 86 -2.44 -8.19 19.26
CA GLY A 86 -2.82 -8.71 20.58
C GLY A 86 -1.65 -9.40 21.26
N PHE A 87 -1.16 -8.82 22.38
CA PHE A 87 -0.14 -9.41 23.22
C PHE A 87 -0.67 -9.61 24.65
N TYR A 88 -0.08 -10.53 25.39
CA TYR A 88 -0.28 -10.64 26.81
C TYR A 88 0.34 -9.44 27.50
N SER A 89 -0.48 -8.52 27.96
CA SER A 89 -0.07 -7.21 28.47
C SER A 89 0.83 -7.26 29.70
N VAL A 90 0.70 -8.32 30.51
CA VAL A 90 1.48 -8.54 31.73
C VAL A 90 2.86 -9.17 31.47
N LEU A 91 3.08 -9.71 30.27
CA LEU A 91 4.33 -10.33 29.88
C LEU A 91 5.26 -9.31 29.19
N THR A 92 6.56 -9.54 29.29
CA THR A 92 7.58 -8.80 28.51
C THR A 92 7.54 -9.20 27.04
N ALA A 93 8.22 -8.46 26.16
CA ALA A 93 8.37 -8.81 24.74
C ALA A 93 8.97 -10.21 24.57
N LYS A 94 10.08 -10.50 25.28
CA LYS A 94 10.72 -11.81 25.25
C LYS A 94 9.78 -12.95 25.65
N GLN A 95 9.02 -12.77 26.72
CA GLN A 95 8.05 -13.77 27.18
C GLN A 95 6.91 -13.98 26.19
N ASN A 96 6.39 -12.91 25.58
CA ASN A 96 5.38 -13.02 24.53
C ASN A 96 5.92 -13.83 23.32
N LEU A 97 7.09 -13.47 22.80
CA LEU A 97 7.69 -14.20 21.67
C LEU A 97 8.01 -15.66 22.03
N LYS A 98 8.46 -15.93 23.28
CA LYS A 98 8.70 -17.30 23.75
C LYS A 98 7.40 -18.11 23.81
N TYR A 99 6.28 -17.50 24.22
CA TYR A 99 4.97 -18.13 24.17
C TYR A 99 4.58 -18.49 22.73
N PHE A 100 4.70 -17.55 21.80
CA PHE A 100 4.36 -17.79 20.39
C PHE A 100 5.29 -18.80 19.72
N SER A 101 6.57 -18.89 20.10
CA SER A 101 7.51 -19.87 19.52
C SER A 101 7.08 -21.33 19.74
N LYS A 102 6.27 -21.60 20.77
CA LYS A 102 5.75 -22.95 21.04
C LYS A 102 4.78 -23.44 19.95
N PHE A 103 4.05 -22.53 19.30
CA PHE A 103 3.17 -22.89 18.18
C PHE A 103 3.92 -23.34 16.92
N TYR A 104 5.20 -23.00 16.81
CA TYR A 104 6.07 -23.42 15.71
C TYR A 104 6.95 -24.61 16.08
N GLU A 105 6.73 -25.25 17.23
CA GLU A 105 7.48 -26.41 17.71
C GLU A 105 9.01 -26.18 17.77
N MET A 106 9.42 -24.91 17.96
CA MET A 106 10.82 -24.52 18.06
C MET A 106 11.46 -25.10 19.31
N LYS A 107 12.68 -25.66 19.17
CA LYS A 107 13.50 -26.01 20.34
C LYS A 107 13.82 -24.77 21.16
N ASP A 108 13.84 -24.88 22.48
CA ASP A 108 14.01 -23.75 23.37
C ASP A 108 15.29 -22.94 23.08
N SER A 109 16.42 -23.63 22.82
CA SER A 109 17.71 -22.99 22.50
C SER A 109 17.65 -22.17 21.20
N ASP A 110 16.95 -22.67 20.18
CA ASP A 110 16.84 -22.02 18.89
C ASP A 110 15.83 -20.86 18.97
N ALA A 111 14.75 -21.05 19.69
CA ALA A 111 13.79 -19.99 19.99
C ALA A 111 14.45 -18.82 20.74
N ASP A 112 15.27 -19.09 21.77
CA ASP A 112 15.94 -18.03 22.53
C ASP A 112 16.93 -17.23 21.69
N LYS A 113 17.69 -17.88 20.82
CA LYS A 113 18.60 -17.21 19.84
C LYS A 113 17.79 -16.35 18.85
N ARG A 114 16.74 -16.94 18.27
CA ARG A 114 15.88 -16.25 17.30
C ARG A 114 15.21 -15.03 17.91
N ILE A 115 14.63 -15.18 19.13
CA ILE A 115 13.97 -14.10 19.85
C ILE A 115 14.95 -12.97 20.18
N SER A 116 16.15 -13.29 20.67
CA SER A 116 17.16 -12.27 20.95
C SER A 116 17.55 -11.49 19.72
N TRP A 117 17.77 -12.18 18.60
CA TRP A 117 18.05 -11.55 17.32
C TRP A 117 16.89 -10.66 16.84
N LEU A 118 15.64 -11.15 16.90
CA LEU A 118 14.46 -10.40 16.50
C LEU A 118 14.25 -9.14 17.35
N LEU A 119 14.39 -9.23 18.66
CA LEU A 119 14.28 -8.07 19.55
C LEU A 119 15.34 -7.00 19.23
N GLN A 120 16.56 -7.42 18.94
CA GLN A 120 17.62 -6.52 18.47
C GLN A 120 17.24 -5.91 17.11
N TYR A 121 16.78 -6.72 16.18
CA TYR A 121 16.41 -6.31 14.81
C TYR A 121 15.32 -5.23 14.80
N VAL A 122 14.31 -5.35 15.71
CA VAL A 122 13.25 -4.35 15.83
C VAL A 122 13.54 -3.25 16.87
N GLY A 123 14.73 -3.22 17.47
CA GLY A 123 15.15 -2.20 18.44
C GLY A 123 14.37 -2.26 19.76
N LEU A 124 14.09 -3.46 20.26
CA LEU A 124 13.42 -3.71 21.54
C LEU A 124 14.26 -4.53 22.53
N GLU A 125 15.54 -4.79 22.23
CA GLU A 125 16.43 -5.65 23.01
C GLU A 125 16.65 -5.19 24.47
N LYS A 126 16.58 -3.87 24.70
CA LYS A 126 16.80 -3.26 26.04
C LYS A 126 15.52 -2.97 26.80
N VAL A 127 14.37 -3.43 26.29
CA VAL A 127 13.06 -3.10 26.88
C VAL A 127 12.55 -4.29 27.71
N GLU A 128 12.71 -4.22 29.03
CA GLU A 128 12.34 -5.30 29.97
C GLU A 128 10.97 -5.13 30.61
N LYS A 129 10.30 -3.99 30.38
CA LYS A 129 8.98 -3.73 30.96
C LYS A 129 7.87 -4.53 30.26
N PRO A 130 6.72 -4.78 30.94
CA PRO A 130 5.56 -5.46 30.35
C PRO A 130 5.01 -4.73 29.12
N VAL A 131 4.53 -5.52 28.13
CA VAL A 131 4.02 -5.03 26.85
C VAL A 131 2.79 -4.11 26.99
N GLY A 132 2.05 -4.25 28.11
CA GLY A 132 0.94 -3.34 28.42
C GLY A 132 1.35 -1.86 28.47
N SER A 133 2.62 -1.56 28.86
CA SER A 133 3.17 -0.21 28.92
C SER A 133 3.84 0.27 27.63
N TYR A 134 3.77 -0.51 26.55
CA TYR A 134 4.37 -0.15 25.25
C TYR A 134 3.55 0.90 24.53
N SER A 135 4.25 1.82 23.84
CA SER A 135 3.61 2.68 22.86
C SER A 135 3.07 1.86 21.68
N ARG A 136 2.18 2.45 20.87
CA ARG A 136 1.66 1.79 19.68
C ARG A 136 2.81 1.36 18.75
N GLY A 137 3.78 2.21 18.52
CA GLY A 137 4.95 1.90 17.68
C GLY A 137 5.82 0.77 18.26
N MET A 138 5.97 0.67 19.58
CA MET A 138 6.66 -0.47 20.21
C MET A 138 5.88 -1.77 20.02
N LYS A 139 4.54 -1.73 20.15
CA LYS A 139 3.68 -2.90 19.90
C LYS A 139 3.76 -3.34 18.44
N GLN A 140 3.76 -2.39 17.51
CA GLN A 140 3.88 -2.66 16.08
C GLN A 140 5.23 -3.32 15.73
N ARG A 141 6.33 -2.82 16.29
CA ARG A 141 7.66 -3.43 16.13
C ARG A 141 7.73 -4.84 16.75
N LEU A 142 7.12 -5.04 17.89
CA LEU A 142 7.02 -6.38 18.50
C LEU A 142 6.15 -7.31 17.63
N GLY A 143 5.05 -6.82 17.04
CA GLY A 143 4.22 -7.57 16.09
C GLY A 143 4.99 -8.01 14.86
N LEU A 144 5.85 -7.15 14.33
CA LEU A 144 6.75 -7.53 13.25
C LEU A 144 7.74 -8.63 13.68
N ALA A 145 8.32 -8.53 14.88
CA ALA A 145 9.16 -9.59 15.42
C ALA A 145 8.42 -10.92 15.55
N GLN A 146 7.15 -10.88 15.99
CA GLN A 146 6.30 -12.07 16.03
C GLN A 146 6.02 -12.63 14.63
N ALA A 147 5.70 -11.78 13.66
CA ALA A 147 5.47 -12.20 12.28
C ALA A 147 6.70 -12.85 11.63
N LEU A 148 7.90 -12.52 12.11
CA LEU A 148 9.18 -13.05 11.62
C LEU A 148 9.70 -14.25 12.42
N LEU A 149 8.98 -14.70 13.43
CA LEU A 149 9.48 -15.69 14.40
C LEU A 149 9.85 -17.03 13.76
N ASN A 150 9.02 -17.54 12.86
CA ASN A 150 9.18 -18.79 12.13
C ASN A 150 10.02 -18.66 10.85
N ASP A 151 10.70 -17.53 10.64
CA ASP A 151 11.47 -17.22 9.42
C ASP A 151 10.67 -17.37 8.11
N PRO A 152 9.49 -16.74 7.99
CA PRO A 152 8.58 -16.96 6.89
C PRO A 152 9.18 -16.57 5.53
N GLU A 153 8.69 -17.23 4.45
CA GLU A 153 9.02 -16.84 3.07
C GLU A 153 8.11 -15.72 2.57
N VAL A 154 6.87 -15.67 3.06
CA VAL A 154 5.87 -14.65 2.72
C VAL A 154 5.40 -13.92 3.98
N ILE A 155 5.36 -12.59 3.92
CA ILE A 155 4.99 -11.74 5.05
C ILE A 155 3.79 -10.88 4.65
N PHE A 156 2.72 -11.00 5.41
CA PHE A 156 1.52 -10.17 5.28
C PHE A 156 1.52 -9.09 6.35
N LEU A 157 1.40 -7.83 5.93
CA LEU A 157 1.41 -6.66 6.79
C LEU A 157 0.13 -5.85 6.57
N ASP A 158 -0.76 -5.84 7.56
CA ASP A 158 -2.02 -5.10 7.47
C ASP A 158 -1.90 -3.76 8.20
N GLU A 159 -1.90 -2.66 7.43
CA GLU A 159 -1.74 -1.28 7.91
C GLU A 159 -0.56 -1.10 8.91
N PRO A 160 0.65 -1.61 8.60
CA PRO A 160 1.72 -1.77 9.59
C PRO A 160 2.31 -0.46 10.10
N THR A 161 2.11 0.64 9.39
CA THR A 161 2.59 1.98 9.73
C THR A 161 1.55 2.83 10.46
N ASN A 162 0.31 2.31 10.57
CA ASN A 162 -0.79 3.02 11.20
C ASN A 162 -0.48 3.41 12.66
N GLY A 163 -0.48 4.72 12.93
CA GLY A 163 -0.21 5.30 14.25
C GLY A 163 1.25 5.26 14.69
N LEU A 164 2.19 5.10 13.74
CA LEU A 164 3.59 5.39 13.96
C LEU A 164 3.85 6.88 13.78
N ASP A 165 4.87 7.38 14.49
CA ASP A 165 5.42 8.70 14.22
C ASP A 165 6.23 8.68 12.89
N PRO A 166 6.56 9.84 12.31
CA PRO A 166 7.29 9.90 11.05
C PRO A 166 8.62 9.13 11.07
N GLN A 167 9.32 9.15 12.20
CA GLN A 167 10.59 8.43 12.36
C GLN A 167 10.36 6.91 12.40
N GLY A 168 9.29 6.45 13.04
CA GLY A 168 8.87 5.05 13.05
C GLY A 168 8.51 4.54 11.67
N VAL A 169 7.81 5.34 10.85
CA VAL A 169 7.49 5.02 9.46
C VAL A 169 8.77 4.83 8.63
N ILE A 170 9.75 5.74 8.76
CA ILE A 170 11.03 5.64 8.05
C ILE A 170 11.78 4.35 8.44
N GLN A 171 11.84 4.04 9.73
CA GLN A 171 12.47 2.81 10.22
C GLN A 171 11.76 1.56 9.69
N PHE A 172 10.42 1.56 9.71
CA PHE A 172 9.63 0.44 9.21
C PHE A 172 9.84 0.21 7.70
N ARG A 173 9.85 1.28 6.89
CA ARG A 173 10.18 1.23 5.45
C ARG A 173 11.57 0.62 5.20
N LYS A 174 12.57 0.96 6.03
CA LYS A 174 13.91 0.38 5.93
C LYS A 174 13.89 -1.13 6.19
N ILE A 175 13.19 -1.57 7.22
CA ILE A 175 13.05 -3.00 7.55
C ILE A 175 12.38 -3.76 6.39
N ILE A 176 11.29 -3.23 5.80
CA ILE A 176 10.62 -3.87 4.65
C ILE A 176 11.59 -4.06 3.49
N LYS A 177 12.35 -3.00 3.13
CA LYS A 177 13.34 -3.07 2.03
C LYS A 177 14.44 -4.11 2.31
N GLU A 178 14.90 -4.18 3.54
CA GLU A 178 15.92 -5.15 3.96
C GLU A 178 15.39 -6.59 3.89
N LEU A 179 14.17 -6.84 4.36
CA LEU A 179 13.51 -8.15 4.26
C LEU A 179 13.33 -8.58 2.80
N ALA A 180 12.88 -7.67 1.93
CA ALA A 180 12.75 -7.94 0.50
C ALA A 180 14.10 -8.21 -0.16
N GLY A 181 15.13 -7.43 0.18
CA GLY A 181 16.52 -7.63 -0.28
C GLY A 181 17.09 -8.99 0.15
N ASN A 182 16.60 -9.55 1.25
CA ASN A 182 16.94 -10.90 1.72
C ASN A 182 16.03 -11.99 1.10
N GLY A 183 15.26 -11.66 0.06
CA GLY A 183 14.44 -12.59 -0.72
C GLY A 183 13.09 -12.93 -0.12
N LYS A 184 12.63 -12.21 0.93
CA LYS A 184 11.29 -12.36 1.46
C LYS A 184 10.27 -11.69 0.54
N THR A 185 9.12 -12.33 0.32
CA THR A 185 7.99 -11.76 -0.39
C THR A 185 7.07 -11.05 0.60
N ILE A 186 6.67 -9.82 0.31
CA ILE A 186 5.90 -9.00 1.25
C ILE A 186 4.62 -8.51 0.59
N PHE A 187 3.48 -8.77 1.24
CA PHE A 187 2.19 -8.19 0.91
C PHE A 187 1.84 -7.13 1.96
N PHE A 188 1.73 -5.90 1.53
CA PHE A 188 1.62 -4.73 2.40
C PHE A 188 0.34 -3.95 2.11
N SER A 189 -0.61 -3.89 3.07
CA SER A 189 -1.80 -3.04 2.91
C SER A 189 -1.60 -1.66 3.50
N SER A 190 -2.15 -0.64 2.84
CA SER A 190 -2.22 0.73 3.36
C SER A 190 -3.41 1.48 2.76
N HIS A 191 -3.85 2.53 3.46
CA HIS A 191 -4.74 3.54 2.92
C HIS A 191 -3.97 4.81 2.50
N ILE A 192 -2.65 4.84 2.71
CA ILE A 192 -1.75 5.97 2.39
C ILE A 192 -0.86 5.56 1.23
N LEU A 193 -1.07 6.21 0.09
CA LEU A 193 -0.35 5.89 -1.14
C LEU A 193 1.15 6.16 -1.04
N ASP A 194 1.55 7.26 -0.38
CA ASP A 194 2.96 7.63 -0.20
C ASP A 194 3.77 6.54 0.52
N GLU A 195 3.16 5.85 1.47
CA GLU A 195 3.83 4.75 2.18
C GLU A 195 4.22 3.62 1.25
N VAL A 196 3.30 3.25 0.36
CA VAL A 196 3.45 2.13 -0.56
C VAL A 196 4.39 2.45 -1.71
N ARG A 197 4.30 3.67 -2.26
CA ARG A 197 5.14 4.15 -3.36
C ARG A 197 6.64 4.03 -3.08
N HIS A 198 7.04 4.22 -1.81
CA HIS A 198 8.45 4.22 -1.43
C HIS A 198 9.06 2.83 -1.22
N VAL A 199 8.24 1.78 -1.07
CA VAL A 199 8.72 0.43 -0.73
C VAL A 199 8.26 -0.66 -1.70
N CYS A 200 7.14 -0.46 -2.41
CA CYS A 200 6.55 -1.49 -3.26
C CYS A 200 7.05 -1.41 -4.70
N SER A 201 7.34 -2.56 -5.28
CA SER A 201 7.64 -2.73 -6.70
C SER A 201 6.37 -2.76 -7.56
N THR A 202 5.32 -3.32 -7.01
CA THR A 202 3.99 -3.42 -7.64
C THR A 202 2.94 -2.96 -6.65
N ILE A 203 1.89 -2.31 -7.15
CA ILE A 203 0.75 -1.88 -6.36
C ILE A 203 -0.55 -2.38 -6.98
N GLY A 204 -1.51 -2.71 -6.13
CA GLY A 204 -2.90 -2.98 -6.50
C GLY A 204 -3.83 -2.03 -5.75
N ILE A 205 -4.64 -1.28 -6.48
CA ILE A 205 -5.64 -0.38 -5.88
C ILE A 205 -6.97 -1.11 -5.79
N ILE A 206 -7.51 -1.20 -4.58
CA ILE A 206 -8.80 -1.83 -4.29
C ILE A 206 -9.85 -0.78 -3.93
N SER A 207 -11.04 -0.90 -4.52
CA SER A 207 -12.23 -0.11 -4.16
C SER A 207 -13.47 -0.99 -4.30
N GLY A 208 -14.40 -0.91 -3.33
CA GLY A 208 -15.63 -1.70 -3.33
C GLY A 208 -15.41 -3.21 -3.49
N GLY A 209 -14.34 -3.75 -2.90
CA GLY A 209 -13.99 -5.16 -2.98
C GLY A 209 -13.34 -5.62 -4.29
N LYS A 210 -13.04 -4.71 -5.24
CA LYS A 210 -12.45 -5.02 -6.55
C LYS A 210 -11.12 -4.32 -6.76
N ILE A 211 -10.18 -4.97 -7.47
CA ILE A 211 -8.99 -4.28 -7.96
C ILE A 211 -9.37 -3.41 -9.15
N ILE A 212 -9.14 -2.10 -9.04
CA ILE A 212 -9.42 -1.11 -10.08
C ILE A 212 -8.19 -0.79 -10.94
N ALA A 213 -6.99 -0.94 -10.37
CA ALA A 213 -5.73 -0.79 -11.09
C ALA A 213 -4.65 -1.66 -10.45
N GLN A 214 -3.72 -2.19 -11.27
CA GLN A 214 -2.56 -2.94 -10.83
C GLN A 214 -1.38 -2.71 -11.80
N GLY A 215 -0.18 -2.68 -11.25
CA GLY A 215 1.09 -2.51 -11.98
C GLY A 215 2.14 -1.85 -11.11
N SER A 216 3.27 -1.45 -11.71
CA SER A 216 4.22 -0.57 -11.03
C SER A 216 3.55 0.77 -10.68
N PRO A 217 4.05 1.52 -9.67
CA PRO A 217 3.49 2.83 -9.33
C PRO A 217 3.34 3.77 -10.54
N ASP A 218 4.33 3.76 -11.45
CA ASP A 218 4.31 4.58 -12.67
C ASP A 218 3.30 4.08 -13.71
N GLU A 219 3.11 2.77 -13.84
CA GLU A 219 2.09 2.19 -14.73
C GLU A 219 0.68 2.49 -14.23
N VAL A 220 0.46 2.34 -12.92
CA VAL A 220 -0.82 2.67 -12.30
C VAL A 220 -1.11 4.16 -12.47
N ARG A 221 -0.12 5.03 -12.20
CA ARG A 221 -0.24 6.47 -12.47
C ARG A 221 -0.65 6.74 -13.91
N ARG A 222 0.07 6.19 -14.89
CA ARG A 222 -0.25 6.39 -16.32
C ARG A 222 -1.63 5.87 -16.71
N LYS A 223 -2.05 4.72 -16.18
CA LYS A 223 -3.39 4.17 -16.45
C LYS A 223 -4.49 5.07 -15.91
N MET A 224 -4.31 5.58 -14.70
CA MET A 224 -5.31 6.43 -14.05
C MET A 224 -5.33 7.87 -14.61
N LEU A 225 -4.18 8.35 -15.15
CA LEU A 225 -4.07 9.67 -15.79
C LEU A 225 -4.67 9.70 -17.20
N LYS A 226 -4.81 8.57 -17.89
CA LYS A 226 -5.29 8.53 -19.29
C LYS A 226 -6.62 9.25 -19.53
N ASP A 227 -7.46 9.33 -18.50
CA ASP A 227 -8.78 9.98 -18.56
C ASP A 227 -8.83 11.24 -17.67
N SER A 228 -7.69 11.76 -17.20
CA SER A 228 -7.65 12.95 -16.36
C SER A 228 -7.19 14.18 -17.15
N ASN A 229 -7.95 15.26 -16.99
CA ASN A 229 -7.57 16.56 -17.52
C ASN A 229 -6.32 17.11 -16.81
N VAL A 230 -5.51 17.85 -17.52
CA VAL A 230 -4.36 18.60 -16.99
C VAL A 230 -4.73 20.07 -16.75
N THR A 231 -4.12 20.69 -15.75
CA THR A 231 -4.30 22.10 -15.48
C THR A 231 -3.09 22.88 -15.95
N ILE A 232 -3.30 23.87 -16.80
CA ILE A 232 -2.24 24.72 -17.36
C ILE A 232 -2.49 26.15 -16.93
N THR A 233 -1.53 26.74 -16.20
CA THR A 233 -1.57 28.15 -15.81
C THR A 233 -0.64 28.95 -16.70
N VAL A 234 -1.20 29.99 -17.30
CA VAL A 234 -0.46 30.93 -18.17
C VAL A 234 -0.51 32.33 -17.58
N LYS A 235 0.64 33.02 -17.50
CA LYS A 235 0.72 34.43 -17.13
C LYS A 235 1.44 35.23 -18.20
N VAL A 236 0.92 36.42 -18.51
CA VAL A 236 1.47 37.35 -19.51
C VAL A 236 1.71 38.72 -18.88
N PRO A 237 2.58 39.58 -19.45
CA PRO A 237 2.86 40.92 -18.88
C PRO A 237 1.68 41.89 -18.94
N GLY A 238 0.72 41.69 -19.82
CA GLY A 238 -0.44 42.56 -20.04
C GLY A 238 -1.77 41.83 -19.85
N SER A 239 -2.78 42.19 -20.61
CA SER A 239 -4.07 41.51 -20.58
C SER A 239 -3.98 40.16 -21.32
N MET A 240 -4.51 39.11 -20.71
CA MET A 240 -4.58 37.78 -21.31
C MET A 240 -5.60 37.75 -22.43
N PRO A 241 -5.19 37.44 -23.69
CA PRO A 241 -6.15 37.30 -24.78
C PRO A 241 -6.92 35.99 -24.62
N LYS A 242 -8.11 35.93 -25.22
CA LYS A 242 -8.82 34.65 -25.36
C LYS A 242 -8.03 33.73 -26.27
N LEU A 243 -7.83 32.50 -25.81
CA LEU A 243 -7.16 31.41 -26.53
C LEU A 243 -8.17 30.32 -26.83
N GLU A 244 -8.06 29.70 -28.02
CA GLU A 244 -8.97 28.68 -28.48
C GLU A 244 -8.18 27.44 -28.91
N ASP A 245 -8.45 26.31 -28.26
CA ASP A 245 -7.90 25.02 -28.64
C ASP A 245 -8.99 23.96 -28.36
N SER A 246 -9.22 23.07 -29.30
CA SER A 246 -10.26 22.03 -29.18
C SER A 246 -10.09 21.09 -27.99
N ARG A 247 -8.89 21.05 -27.42
CA ARG A 247 -8.52 20.25 -26.25
C ARG A 247 -8.79 20.96 -24.93
N ILE A 248 -9.14 22.24 -24.95
CA ILE A 248 -9.55 22.99 -23.74
C ILE A 248 -10.93 22.55 -23.32
N VAL A 249 -11.04 22.03 -22.10
CA VAL A 249 -12.31 21.65 -21.45
C VAL A 249 -12.92 22.85 -20.75
N THR A 250 -12.10 23.61 -19.98
CA THR A 250 -12.51 24.86 -19.32
C THR A 250 -11.39 25.88 -19.37
N ALA A 251 -11.75 27.17 -19.37
CA ALA A 251 -10.81 28.27 -19.30
C ALA A 251 -11.33 29.35 -18.34
N GLN A 252 -10.50 29.74 -17.38
CA GLN A 252 -10.77 30.81 -16.42
C GLN A 252 -9.75 31.92 -16.65
N TYR A 253 -10.21 33.14 -16.95
CA TYR A 253 -9.39 34.30 -17.24
C TYR A 253 -9.40 35.27 -16.05
N ASN A 254 -8.20 35.72 -15.64
CA ASN A 254 -8.05 36.68 -14.54
C ASN A 254 -6.96 37.73 -14.89
N GLY A 255 -7.38 38.78 -15.59
CA GLY A 255 -6.52 39.90 -15.97
C GLY A 255 -5.34 39.48 -16.84
N SER A 256 -4.17 39.36 -16.24
CA SER A 256 -2.92 38.95 -16.90
C SER A 256 -2.64 37.43 -16.84
N SER A 257 -3.56 36.64 -16.34
CA SER A 257 -3.40 35.19 -16.22
C SER A 257 -4.63 34.45 -16.71
N ALA A 258 -4.43 33.20 -17.11
CA ALA A 258 -5.53 32.25 -17.36
C ALA A 258 -5.15 30.86 -16.84
N VAL A 259 -6.18 30.14 -16.38
CA VAL A 259 -6.06 28.72 -16.00
C VAL A 259 -6.91 27.93 -16.97
N PHE A 260 -6.28 27.00 -17.65
CA PHE A 260 -6.91 26.10 -18.60
C PHE A 260 -6.96 24.69 -18.02
N THR A 261 -8.12 24.04 -18.10
CA THR A 261 -8.23 22.60 -17.95
C THR A 261 -8.27 22.01 -19.34
N ALA A 262 -7.35 21.14 -19.68
CA ALA A 262 -7.24 20.55 -21.02
C ALA A 262 -7.15 19.02 -20.92
N SER A 263 -7.56 18.33 -21.98
CA SER A 263 -7.51 16.86 -22.08
C SER A 263 -6.09 16.31 -22.19
N GLU A 264 -5.11 17.15 -22.55
CA GLU A 264 -3.69 16.82 -22.65
C GLU A 264 -2.82 18.07 -22.50
N ASP A 265 -1.50 17.90 -22.44
CA ASP A 265 -0.55 19.02 -22.40
C ASP A 265 -0.56 19.81 -23.72
N ILE A 266 -1.17 20.99 -23.69
CA ILE A 266 -1.27 21.92 -24.82
C ILE A 266 -0.40 23.17 -24.65
N ARG A 267 0.60 23.16 -23.76
CA ARG A 267 1.47 24.32 -23.52
C ARG A 267 2.13 24.84 -24.79
N GLY A 268 2.56 23.93 -25.68
CA GLY A 268 3.11 24.29 -26.97
C GLY A 268 2.15 25.11 -27.84
N SER A 269 0.93 24.61 -28.02
CA SER A 269 -0.13 25.29 -28.81
C SER A 269 -0.52 26.63 -28.21
N LEU A 270 -0.68 26.70 -26.87
CA LEU A 270 -0.99 27.97 -26.18
C LEU A 270 0.14 29.00 -26.37
N SER A 271 1.39 28.57 -26.28
CA SER A 271 2.55 29.43 -26.46
C SER A 271 2.64 29.96 -27.91
N GLU A 272 2.40 29.13 -28.92
CA GLU A 272 2.37 29.53 -30.33
C GLU A 272 1.24 30.53 -30.60
N GLU A 273 0.04 30.28 -30.07
CA GLU A 273 -1.10 31.17 -30.27
C GLU A 273 -0.85 32.55 -29.62
N LEU A 274 -0.29 32.57 -28.41
CA LEU A 274 0.09 33.81 -27.74
C LEU A 274 1.15 34.57 -28.54
N PHE A 275 2.16 33.87 -29.08
CA PHE A 275 3.17 34.50 -29.93
C PHE A 275 2.58 35.11 -31.21
N ARG A 276 1.65 34.41 -31.88
CA ARG A 276 0.92 34.95 -33.08
C ARG A 276 0.10 36.20 -32.75
N LYS A 277 -0.40 36.30 -31.49
CA LYS A 277 -1.12 37.49 -30.99
C LYS A 277 -0.19 38.59 -30.47
N GLY A 278 1.14 38.43 -30.61
CA GLY A 278 2.14 39.40 -30.15
C GLY A 278 2.28 39.47 -28.62
N VAL A 279 1.85 38.42 -27.92
CA VAL A 279 1.88 38.38 -26.44
C VAL A 279 2.97 37.41 -25.96
N TRP A 280 3.86 37.90 -25.14
CA TRP A 280 4.94 37.10 -24.55
C TRP A 280 4.48 36.37 -23.31
N VAL A 281 4.85 35.10 -23.21
CA VAL A 281 4.59 34.29 -22.01
C VAL A 281 5.58 34.67 -20.91
N ARG A 282 5.09 35.03 -19.74
CA ARG A 282 5.87 35.27 -18.55
C ARG A 282 6.05 34.01 -17.69
N GLU A 283 5.00 33.22 -17.60
CA GLU A 283 4.97 31.98 -16.84
C GLU A 283 4.02 31.00 -17.54
N LEU A 284 4.45 29.75 -17.65
CA LEU A 284 3.66 28.66 -18.25
C LEU A 284 3.93 27.40 -17.45
N THR A 285 3.00 27.04 -16.59
CA THR A 285 3.12 25.87 -15.71
C THR A 285 2.11 24.83 -16.09
N LEU A 286 2.51 23.57 -15.98
CA LEU A 286 1.66 22.40 -16.08
C LEU A 286 1.53 21.79 -14.70
N GLU A 287 0.31 21.68 -14.21
CA GLU A 287 -0.02 20.90 -13.05
C GLU A 287 -0.68 19.61 -13.50
N GLU A 288 0.09 18.54 -13.45
CA GLU A 288 -0.45 17.19 -13.60
C GLU A 288 -0.98 16.76 -12.24
N LYS A 289 -2.14 16.10 -12.23
CA LYS A 289 -2.65 15.48 -11.02
C LYS A 289 -1.61 14.50 -10.48
N THR A 290 -1.38 14.56 -9.20
CA THR A 290 -0.55 13.56 -8.54
C THR A 290 -1.30 12.23 -8.45
N LEU A 291 -0.59 11.13 -8.22
CA LEU A 291 -1.24 9.84 -8.00
C LEU A 291 -2.17 9.90 -6.76
N GLU A 292 -1.82 10.73 -5.77
CA GLU A 292 -2.64 11.03 -4.59
C GLU A 292 -3.96 11.72 -4.94
N ASP A 293 -3.92 12.73 -5.81
CA ASP A 293 -5.11 13.47 -6.24
C ASP A 293 -6.08 12.52 -6.98
N ILE A 294 -5.54 11.70 -7.89
CA ILE A 294 -6.33 10.74 -8.65
C ILE A 294 -6.90 9.65 -7.74
N PHE A 295 -6.10 9.19 -6.80
CA PHE A 295 -6.51 8.20 -5.81
C PHE A 295 -7.68 8.75 -4.96
N LEU A 296 -7.57 9.99 -4.49
CA LEU A 296 -8.63 10.65 -3.72
C LEU A 296 -9.90 10.85 -4.56
N GLU A 297 -9.78 11.32 -5.81
CA GLU A 297 -10.93 11.50 -6.70
C GLU A 297 -11.61 10.18 -7.04
N THR A 298 -10.83 9.14 -7.36
CA THR A 298 -11.39 7.83 -7.72
C THR A 298 -12.10 7.15 -6.55
N LEU A 299 -11.60 7.37 -5.33
CA LEU A 299 -12.11 6.69 -4.14
C LEU A 299 -13.14 7.51 -3.34
N TYR A 300 -13.10 8.84 -3.43
CA TYR A 300 -13.93 9.75 -2.63
C TYR A 300 -14.68 10.78 -3.48
N GLY A 301 -14.38 10.93 -4.78
CA GLY A 301 -15.00 11.91 -5.67
C GLY A 301 -16.37 11.52 -6.23
N GLY A 302 -16.94 10.41 -5.80
CA GLY A 302 -18.26 9.90 -6.19
C GLY A 302 -19.35 10.11 -5.11
N ALA A 303 -19.20 11.09 -4.21
CA ALA A 303 -20.22 11.44 -3.23
C ALA A 303 -20.94 12.72 -3.60
#